data_57886b0f23ae85117ff1688756012fe3
#
_entry.id   57886b0f23ae85117ff1688756012fe3
#
_cell.length_a   1.000
_cell.length_b   1.000
_cell.length_c   1.000
_cell.angle_alpha   90.00
_cell.angle_beta   90.00
_cell.angle_gamma   90.00
#
_symmetry.space_group_name_H-M   'P 1'
#
loop_
_entity.id
_entity.type
_entity.pdbx_description
1 polymer ?
#
loop_
_entity_poly.entity_id
_entity_poly.type
_entity_poly.pdbx_seq_one_letter_code
_entity_poly.pdbx_strand_id
1 'polypeptide(L)'
;DPRWRVARSVAEPLTLQRRDLGSAAIAERVASALTMAGLKPADFLDRYPIDLSGGQAQRVAIARAVINEPKVILADEPMSAIDVAARIQILDTFAAIRAARPDTAIIMVSHDLGVVRHIADRIVVLHDGRVEETGVTSAVLGDPQSDYTRRLIEAASL
;
A
#
# COMPACT_ATOMS: atom_id res chain seq x y z
N ASP A 1 -15.36 -3.61 9.27
CA ASP A 1 -16.82 -3.63 9.51
C ASP A 1 -17.42 -2.39 8.84
N PRO A 2 -18.39 -2.52 7.91
CA PRO A 2 -18.98 -1.38 7.19
C PRO A 2 -19.78 -0.41 8.09
N ARG A 3 -20.12 -0.84 9.30
CA ARG A 3 -20.84 -0.03 10.30
C ARG A 3 -19.91 0.85 11.14
N TRP A 4 -18.60 0.72 10.98
CA TRP A 4 -17.65 1.52 11.72
C TRP A 4 -17.22 2.75 10.92
N ARG A 5 -17.11 3.88 11.61
CA ARG A 5 -16.50 5.07 11.03
C ARG A 5 -15.02 4.82 10.73
N VAL A 6 -14.47 5.59 9.82
CA VAL A 6 -13.05 5.55 9.43
C VAL A 6 -12.14 5.65 10.66
N ALA A 7 -12.41 6.60 11.57
CA ALA A 7 -11.65 6.75 12.81
C ALA A 7 -11.51 5.44 13.59
N ARG A 8 -12.64 4.73 13.79
CA ARG A 8 -12.65 3.45 14.51
C ARG A 8 -11.94 2.36 13.74
N SER A 9 -12.15 2.29 12.42
CA SER A 9 -11.52 1.28 11.57
C SER A 9 -10.01 1.41 11.54
N VAL A 10 -9.50 2.63 11.49
CA VAL A 10 -8.05 2.92 11.53
C VAL A 10 -7.48 2.67 12.92
N ALA A 11 -8.21 3.01 14.00
CA ALA A 11 -7.76 2.82 15.38
C ALA A 11 -7.71 1.34 15.82
N GLU A 12 -8.46 0.45 15.18
CA GLU A 12 -8.62 -0.94 15.61
C GLU A 12 -7.30 -1.67 15.92
N PRO A 13 -6.25 -1.62 15.06
CA PRO A 13 -4.99 -2.30 15.35
C PRO A 13 -4.31 -1.80 16.64
N LEU A 14 -4.38 -0.49 16.91
CA LEU A 14 -3.85 0.08 18.16
C LEU A 14 -4.64 -0.41 19.38
N THR A 15 -5.96 -0.40 19.31
CA THR A 15 -6.81 -0.79 20.45
C THR A 15 -6.63 -2.27 20.82
N LEU A 16 -6.27 -3.12 19.85
CA LEU A 16 -5.99 -4.54 20.08
C LEU A 16 -4.60 -4.79 20.66
N GLN A 17 -3.59 -4.05 20.21
CA GLN A 17 -2.18 -4.31 20.54
C GLN A 17 -1.63 -3.40 21.64
N ARG A 18 -2.16 -2.19 21.76
CA ARG A 18 -1.65 -1.13 22.66
C ARG A 18 -2.74 -0.65 23.62
N ARG A 19 -3.14 -1.55 24.53
CA ARG A 19 -4.14 -1.25 25.56
C ARG A 19 -3.71 -0.20 26.58
N ASP A 20 -2.44 0.15 26.58
CA ASP A 20 -1.81 1.18 27.40
C ASP A 20 -2.08 2.62 26.90
N LEU A 21 -2.53 2.78 25.64
CA LEU A 21 -2.75 4.09 25.05
C LEU A 21 -4.11 4.69 25.46
N GLY A 22 -4.08 5.93 25.93
CA GLY A 22 -5.29 6.72 26.14
C GLY A 22 -5.97 7.15 24.84
N SER A 23 -7.25 7.50 24.92
CA SER A 23 -8.08 7.89 23.78
C SER A 23 -7.50 9.06 22.97
N ALA A 24 -6.91 10.04 23.63
CA ALA A 24 -6.29 11.20 22.97
C ALA A 24 -5.09 10.78 22.11
N ALA A 25 -4.20 9.92 22.64
CA ALA A 25 -3.05 9.42 21.90
C ALA A 25 -3.47 8.54 20.70
N ILE A 26 -4.54 7.76 20.84
CA ILE A 26 -5.10 7.00 19.73
C ILE A 26 -5.64 7.94 18.64
N ALA A 27 -6.40 8.97 19.01
CA ALA A 27 -6.95 9.94 18.07
C ALA A 27 -5.84 10.68 17.29
N GLU A 28 -4.76 11.06 17.94
CA GLU A 28 -3.60 11.70 17.31
C GLU A 28 -2.92 10.77 16.31
N ARG A 29 -2.70 9.50 16.67
CA ARG A 29 -2.10 8.50 15.76
C ARG A 29 -3.01 8.20 14.57
N VAL A 30 -4.33 8.15 14.76
CA VAL A 30 -5.30 8.00 13.67
C VAL A 30 -5.20 9.17 12.70
N ALA A 31 -5.19 10.40 13.21
CA ALA A 31 -5.05 11.59 12.39
C ALA A 31 -3.72 11.61 11.61
N SER A 32 -2.62 11.24 12.26
CA SER A 32 -1.30 11.13 11.63
C SER A 32 -1.29 10.07 10.52
N ALA A 33 -1.86 8.88 10.77
CA ALA A 33 -1.93 7.80 9.78
C ALA A 33 -2.78 8.17 8.55
N LEU A 34 -3.90 8.86 8.76
CA LEU A 34 -4.73 9.39 7.66
C LEU A 34 -3.97 10.44 6.85
N THR A 35 -3.29 11.37 7.53
CA THR A 35 -2.47 12.39 6.84
C THR A 35 -1.37 11.75 6.01
N MET A 36 -0.67 10.74 6.54
CA MET A 36 0.35 9.97 5.81
C MET A 36 -0.24 9.27 4.57
N ALA A 37 -1.49 8.82 4.65
CA ALA A 37 -2.22 8.25 3.52
C ALA A 37 -2.82 9.30 2.57
N GLY A 38 -2.47 10.59 2.71
CA GLY A 38 -2.96 11.67 1.87
C GLY A 38 -4.44 12.00 2.08
N LEU A 39 -4.99 11.69 3.25
CA LEU A 39 -6.38 11.97 3.62
C LEU A 39 -6.42 13.03 4.72
N LYS A 40 -7.20 14.10 4.53
CA LYS A 40 -7.38 15.12 5.57
C LYS A 40 -8.24 14.56 6.70
N PRO A 41 -7.74 14.47 7.94
CA PRO A 41 -8.49 13.87 9.05
C PRO A 41 -9.88 14.49 9.25
N ALA A 42 -9.99 15.82 9.20
CA ALA A 42 -11.26 16.54 9.39
C ALA A 42 -12.35 16.11 8.39
N ASP A 43 -11.96 15.68 7.19
CA ASP A 43 -12.90 15.30 6.14
C ASP A 43 -13.28 13.82 6.19
N PHE A 44 -12.48 12.98 6.87
CA PHE A 44 -12.60 11.52 6.78
C PHE A 44 -12.93 10.80 8.08
N LEU A 45 -12.56 11.33 9.25
CA LEU A 45 -12.71 10.62 10.54
C LEU A 45 -14.12 10.09 10.80
N ASP A 46 -15.13 10.89 10.45
CA ASP A 46 -16.53 10.59 10.71
C ASP A 46 -17.25 9.87 9.57
N ARG A 47 -16.61 9.67 8.42
CA ARG A 47 -17.22 8.96 7.27
C ARG A 47 -17.33 7.46 7.54
N TYR A 48 -18.27 6.85 6.85
CA TYR A 48 -18.40 5.41 6.78
C TYR A 48 -17.76 4.86 5.49
N PRO A 49 -17.40 3.57 5.43
CA PRO A 49 -16.83 2.96 4.22
C PRO A 49 -17.68 3.15 2.97
N ILE A 50 -19.00 3.17 3.10
CA ILE A 50 -19.92 3.37 1.98
C ILE A 50 -19.83 4.78 1.36
N ASP A 51 -19.33 5.76 2.10
CA ASP A 51 -19.19 7.15 1.65
C ASP A 51 -17.85 7.39 0.93
N LEU A 52 -17.02 6.34 0.78
CA LEU A 52 -15.68 6.45 0.22
C LEU A 52 -15.65 5.97 -1.22
N SER A 53 -14.88 6.66 -2.08
CA SER A 53 -14.47 6.08 -3.37
C SER A 53 -13.52 4.91 -3.15
N GLY A 54 -13.34 4.04 -4.17
CA GLY A 54 -12.41 2.91 -4.10
C GLY A 54 -11.00 3.33 -3.69
N GLY A 55 -10.45 4.38 -4.28
CA GLY A 55 -9.13 4.92 -3.93
C GLY A 55 -9.06 5.52 -2.53
N GLN A 56 -10.15 6.14 -2.04
CA GLN A 56 -10.24 6.62 -0.66
C GLN A 56 -10.29 5.45 0.33
N ALA A 57 -11.08 4.43 0.05
CA ALA A 57 -11.16 3.23 0.89
C ALA A 57 -9.81 2.51 0.98
N GLN A 58 -9.09 2.42 -0.15
CA GLN A 58 -7.76 1.82 -0.19
C GLN A 58 -6.75 2.62 0.65
N ARG A 59 -6.76 3.95 0.57
CA ARG A 59 -5.89 4.79 1.40
C ARG A 59 -6.24 4.72 2.89
N VAL A 60 -7.51 4.56 3.24
CA VAL A 60 -7.92 4.25 4.63
C VAL A 60 -7.39 2.88 5.07
N ALA A 61 -7.40 1.87 4.20
CA ALA A 61 -6.82 0.55 4.49
C ALA A 61 -5.30 0.64 4.70
N ILE A 62 -4.60 1.45 3.90
CA ILE A 62 -3.16 1.72 4.09
C ILE A 62 -2.92 2.45 5.43
N ALA A 63 -3.70 3.49 5.76
CA ALA A 63 -3.60 4.18 7.05
C ALA A 63 -3.76 3.22 8.22
N ARG A 64 -4.73 2.29 8.14
CA ARG A 64 -4.92 1.22 9.13
C ARG A 64 -3.73 0.27 9.22
N ALA A 65 -3.08 -0.04 8.10
CA ALA A 65 -1.91 -0.93 8.08
C ALA A 65 -0.68 -0.28 8.73
N VAL A 66 -0.47 1.02 8.55
CA VAL A 66 0.74 1.73 9.02
C VAL A 66 0.65 2.25 10.46
N ILE A 67 -0.55 2.28 11.07
CA ILE A 67 -0.78 2.94 12.36
C ILE A 67 0.04 2.33 13.51
N ASN A 68 0.35 1.03 13.44
CA ASN A 68 1.17 0.30 14.42
C ASN A 68 2.67 0.33 14.10
N GLU A 69 3.10 1.13 13.12
CA GLU A 69 4.50 1.25 12.72
C GLU A 69 5.15 -0.12 12.41
N PRO A 70 4.55 -0.91 11.50
CA PRO A 70 5.03 -2.24 11.20
C PRO A 70 6.42 -2.20 10.56
N LYS A 71 7.21 -3.26 10.76
CA LYS A 71 8.50 -3.46 10.06
C LYS A 71 8.30 -3.92 8.61
N VAL A 72 7.18 -4.56 8.31
CA VAL A 72 6.84 -5.05 6.97
C VAL A 72 5.39 -4.73 6.67
N ILE A 73 5.13 -4.18 5.48
CA ILE A 73 3.80 -4.01 4.91
C ILE A 73 3.68 -4.95 3.73
N LEU A 74 2.67 -5.82 3.74
CA LEU A 74 2.30 -6.64 2.59
C LEU A 74 1.09 -6.00 1.90
N ALA A 75 1.26 -5.60 0.65
CA ALA A 75 0.23 -5.01 -0.17
C ALA A 75 -0.06 -5.94 -1.36
N ASP A 76 -1.21 -6.61 -1.31
CA ASP A 76 -1.67 -7.51 -2.35
C ASP A 76 -2.63 -6.78 -3.28
N GLU A 77 -2.21 -6.59 -4.53
CA GLU A 77 -2.95 -5.89 -5.60
C GLU A 77 -3.58 -4.56 -5.13
N PRO A 78 -2.81 -3.65 -4.47
CA PRO A 78 -3.37 -2.47 -3.80
C PRO A 78 -4.01 -1.45 -4.73
N MET A 79 -3.84 -1.60 -6.04
CA MET A 79 -4.37 -0.70 -7.07
C MET A 79 -5.33 -1.40 -8.04
N SER A 80 -5.75 -2.62 -7.72
CA SER A 80 -6.73 -3.37 -8.51
C SER A 80 -8.09 -2.66 -8.51
N ALA A 81 -8.75 -2.62 -9.68
CA ALA A 81 -10.08 -2.01 -9.87
C ALA A 81 -10.20 -0.52 -9.47
N ILE A 82 -9.09 0.22 -9.52
CA ILE A 82 -9.02 1.65 -9.17
C ILE A 82 -8.69 2.45 -10.42
N ASP A 83 -9.30 3.64 -10.56
CA ASP A 83 -9.02 4.55 -11.66
C ASP A 83 -7.58 5.10 -11.64
N VAL A 84 -7.10 5.59 -12.79
CA VAL A 84 -5.71 6.03 -12.97
C VAL A 84 -5.32 7.15 -11.99
N ALA A 85 -6.21 8.11 -11.75
CA ALA A 85 -5.90 9.23 -10.86
C ALA A 85 -5.74 8.76 -9.41
N ALA A 86 -6.60 7.85 -8.96
CA ALA A 86 -6.50 7.27 -7.63
C ALA A 86 -5.28 6.32 -7.48
N ARG A 87 -4.84 5.64 -8.56
CA ARG A 87 -3.58 4.85 -8.54
C ARG A 87 -2.37 5.71 -8.25
N ILE A 88 -2.26 6.90 -8.88
CA ILE A 88 -1.18 7.84 -8.62
C ILE A 88 -1.16 8.25 -7.15
N GLN A 89 -2.32 8.56 -6.56
CA GLN A 89 -2.43 8.94 -5.15
C GLN A 89 -2.01 7.80 -4.19
N ILE A 90 -2.24 6.54 -4.56
CA ILE A 90 -1.79 5.38 -3.79
C ILE A 90 -0.27 5.22 -3.89
N LEU A 91 0.32 5.42 -5.07
CA LEU A 91 1.77 5.42 -5.25
C LEU A 91 2.43 6.53 -4.42
N ASP A 92 1.88 7.73 -4.44
CA ASP A 92 2.34 8.85 -3.61
C ASP A 92 2.26 8.51 -2.11
N THR A 93 1.20 7.81 -1.71
CA THR A 93 1.05 7.32 -0.33
C THR A 93 2.18 6.36 0.06
N PHE A 94 2.50 5.38 -0.78
CA PHE A 94 3.62 4.45 -0.52
C PHE A 94 4.98 5.17 -0.52
N ALA A 95 5.18 6.14 -1.41
CA ALA A 95 6.38 6.97 -1.41
C ALA A 95 6.52 7.79 -0.11
N ALA A 96 5.42 8.39 0.37
CA ALA A 96 5.39 9.12 1.63
C ALA A 96 5.68 8.21 2.84
N ILE A 97 5.15 6.99 2.85
CA ILE A 97 5.43 6.00 3.91
C ILE A 97 6.92 5.64 3.90
N ARG A 98 7.52 5.35 2.74
CA ARG A 98 8.96 5.04 2.63
C ARG A 98 9.83 6.19 3.13
N ALA A 99 9.50 7.43 2.77
CA ALA A 99 10.23 8.61 3.21
C ALA A 99 10.14 8.84 4.71
N ALA A 100 8.95 8.65 5.30
CA ALA A 100 8.71 8.86 6.73
C ALA A 100 9.22 7.69 7.60
N ARG A 101 9.34 6.48 7.02
CA ARG A 101 9.66 5.24 7.74
C ARG A 101 10.64 4.38 6.93
N PRO A 102 11.91 4.77 6.83
CA PRO A 102 12.92 4.07 6.02
C PRO A 102 13.19 2.63 6.50
N ASP A 103 12.88 2.32 7.76
CA ASP A 103 13.04 0.98 8.34
C ASP A 103 11.85 0.03 8.05
N THR A 104 10.81 0.51 7.37
CA THR A 104 9.66 -0.32 7.00
C THR A 104 9.85 -0.87 5.58
N ALA A 105 9.94 -2.19 5.46
CA ALA A 105 9.93 -2.86 4.16
C ALA A 105 8.51 -2.94 3.59
N ILE A 106 8.36 -2.71 2.28
CA ILE A 106 7.09 -2.88 1.58
C ILE A 106 7.24 -4.02 0.59
N ILE A 107 6.41 -5.05 0.73
CA ILE A 107 6.27 -6.14 -0.22
C ILE A 107 4.96 -5.91 -0.96
N MET A 108 5.04 -5.71 -2.27
CA MET A 108 3.87 -5.46 -3.11
C MET A 108 3.70 -6.59 -4.12
N VAL A 109 2.51 -7.16 -4.17
CA VAL A 109 2.10 -8.08 -5.25
C VAL A 109 1.35 -7.26 -6.29
N SER A 110 1.76 -7.34 -7.54
CA SER A 110 1.13 -6.64 -8.66
C SER A 110 1.41 -7.35 -9.98
N HIS A 111 0.46 -7.31 -10.89
CA HIS A 111 0.63 -7.71 -12.28
C HIS A 111 0.93 -6.50 -13.20
N ASP A 112 0.95 -5.29 -12.67
CA ASP A 112 1.22 -4.06 -13.41
C ASP A 112 2.72 -3.73 -13.37
N LEU A 113 3.46 -4.08 -14.45
CA LEU A 113 4.89 -3.82 -14.55
C LEU A 113 5.23 -2.32 -14.54
N GLY A 114 4.33 -1.45 -14.98
CA GLY A 114 4.51 0.00 -14.91
C GLY A 114 4.58 0.48 -13.47
N VAL A 115 3.69 -0.02 -12.62
CA VAL A 115 3.70 0.23 -11.18
C VAL A 115 4.97 -0.31 -10.53
N VAL A 116 5.32 -1.58 -10.81
CA VAL A 116 6.51 -2.23 -10.25
C VAL A 116 7.78 -1.45 -10.63
N ARG A 117 7.92 -1.06 -11.90
CA ARG A 117 9.06 -0.28 -12.39
C ARG A 117 9.22 1.06 -11.66
N HIS A 118 8.10 1.65 -11.26
CA HIS A 118 8.09 2.98 -10.63
C HIS A 118 8.42 2.94 -9.14
N ILE A 119 7.99 1.89 -8.42
CA ILE A 119 8.06 1.87 -6.94
C ILE A 119 9.04 0.86 -6.36
N ALA A 120 9.33 -0.24 -7.05
CA ALA A 120 10.10 -1.34 -6.49
C ALA A 120 11.60 -1.19 -6.71
N ASP A 121 12.40 -1.39 -5.66
CA ASP A 121 13.85 -1.46 -5.75
C ASP A 121 14.30 -2.83 -6.27
N ARG A 122 13.59 -3.87 -5.88
CA ARG A 122 13.84 -5.26 -6.28
C ARG A 122 12.53 -5.93 -6.68
N ILE A 123 12.62 -6.90 -7.57
CA ILE A 123 11.48 -7.72 -7.98
C ILE A 123 11.77 -9.21 -7.82
N VAL A 124 10.70 -9.95 -7.61
CA VAL A 124 10.65 -11.40 -7.68
C VAL A 124 9.55 -11.77 -8.67
N VAL A 125 9.90 -12.41 -9.77
CA VAL A 125 8.95 -12.89 -10.76
C VAL A 125 8.51 -14.29 -10.37
N LEU A 126 7.20 -14.47 -10.20
CA LEU A 126 6.59 -15.74 -9.82
C LEU A 126 5.76 -16.30 -10.98
N HIS A 127 5.90 -17.60 -11.25
CA HIS A 127 5.09 -18.33 -12.22
C HIS A 127 4.88 -19.77 -11.75
N ASP A 128 3.65 -20.24 -11.78
CA ASP A 128 3.26 -21.61 -11.37
C ASP A 128 3.83 -22.01 -10.00
N GLY A 129 3.81 -21.07 -9.05
CA GLY A 129 4.29 -21.30 -7.68
C GLY A 129 5.82 -21.37 -7.53
N ARG A 130 6.57 -20.97 -8.55
CA ARG A 130 8.05 -20.96 -8.56
C ARG A 130 8.58 -19.56 -8.79
N VAL A 131 9.78 -19.32 -8.26
CA VAL A 131 10.53 -18.10 -8.57
C VAL A 131 11.24 -18.31 -9.91
N GLU A 132 10.85 -17.55 -10.91
CA GLU A 132 11.47 -17.54 -12.24
C GLU A 132 12.71 -16.65 -12.29
N GLU A 133 12.63 -15.48 -11.65
CA GLU A 133 13.72 -14.53 -11.63
C GLU A 133 13.61 -13.60 -10.42
N THR A 134 14.75 -13.15 -9.91
CA THR A 134 14.80 -12.14 -8.85
C THR A 134 16.01 -11.25 -9.00
N GLY A 135 15.86 -9.96 -8.71
CA GLY A 135 16.97 -9.02 -8.82
C GLY A 135 16.58 -7.58 -8.55
N VAL A 136 17.51 -6.68 -8.82
CA VAL A 136 17.25 -5.23 -8.86
C VAL A 136 16.31 -4.95 -10.01
N THR A 137 15.28 -4.14 -9.78
CA THR A 137 14.20 -3.89 -10.75
C THR A 137 14.74 -3.44 -12.11
N SER A 138 15.67 -2.50 -12.14
CA SER A 138 16.25 -1.99 -13.40
C SER A 138 17.02 -3.06 -14.18
N ALA A 139 17.69 -4.00 -13.49
CA ALA A 139 18.42 -5.08 -14.13
C ALA A 139 17.47 -6.11 -14.73
N VAL A 140 16.51 -6.61 -13.94
CA VAL A 140 15.56 -7.63 -14.38
C VAL A 140 14.65 -7.12 -15.51
N LEU A 141 14.20 -5.84 -15.44
CA LEU A 141 13.36 -5.27 -16.51
C LEU A 141 14.16 -4.83 -17.74
N GLY A 142 15.46 -4.55 -17.60
CA GLY A 142 16.31 -4.12 -18.70
C GLY A 142 16.99 -5.27 -19.47
N ASP A 143 17.37 -6.34 -18.77
CA ASP A 143 18.04 -7.52 -19.34
C ASP A 143 17.56 -8.80 -18.64
N PRO A 144 16.31 -9.24 -18.90
CA PRO A 144 15.72 -10.40 -18.25
C PRO A 144 16.44 -11.68 -18.67
N GLN A 145 16.82 -12.50 -17.69
CA GLN A 145 17.53 -13.77 -17.91
C GLN A 145 16.55 -14.94 -18.10
N SER A 146 15.35 -14.86 -17.48
CA SER A 146 14.30 -15.87 -17.68
C SER A 146 13.50 -15.63 -18.96
N ASP A 147 13.25 -16.69 -19.73
CA ASP A 147 12.37 -16.61 -20.91
C ASP A 147 10.94 -16.23 -20.52
N TYR A 148 10.48 -16.61 -19.34
CA TYR A 148 9.17 -16.20 -18.84
C TYR A 148 9.13 -14.70 -18.55
N THR A 149 10.13 -14.16 -17.85
CA THR A 149 10.24 -12.71 -17.56
C THR A 149 10.27 -11.90 -18.85
N ARG A 150 11.02 -12.35 -19.87
CA ARG A 150 11.09 -11.69 -21.18
C ARG A 150 9.73 -11.58 -21.84
N ARG A 151 8.99 -12.71 -21.91
CA ARG A 151 7.62 -12.73 -22.47
C ARG A 151 6.65 -11.86 -21.65
N LEU A 152 6.78 -11.83 -20.33
CA LEU A 152 5.95 -11.01 -19.46
C LEU A 152 6.16 -9.51 -19.75
N ILE A 153 7.42 -9.08 -19.92
CA ILE A 153 7.77 -7.69 -20.23
C ILE A 153 7.28 -7.32 -21.64
N GLU A 154 7.49 -8.19 -22.64
CA GLU A 154 7.00 -7.98 -24.01
C GLU A 154 5.47 -7.80 -24.03
N ALA A 155 4.74 -8.64 -23.31
CA ALA A 155 3.28 -8.56 -23.22
C ALA A 155 2.77 -7.29 -22.54
N ALA A 156 3.53 -6.74 -21.60
CA ALA A 156 3.17 -5.50 -20.88
C ALA A 156 3.55 -4.21 -21.63
N SER A 157 4.40 -4.32 -22.66
CA SER A 157 4.89 -3.19 -23.46
C SER A 157 3.99 -2.86 -24.67
N LEU A 158 2.90 -3.62 -24.86
CA LEU A 158 1.85 -3.42 -25.84
C LEU A 158 0.69 -2.60 -25.26
#